data_9b2d5e4ddc770727836d47b5b6edf620
#
_entry.id   9b2d5e4ddc770727836d47b5b6edf620
#
_cell.length_a   1.000
_cell.length_b   1.000
_cell.length_c   1.000
_cell.angle_alpha   90.00
_cell.angle_beta   90.00
_cell.angle_gamma   90.00
#
_symmetry.space_group_name_H-M   'P 1'
#
loop_
_entity.id
_entity.type
_entity.pdbx_description
1 polymer ?
#
loop_
_entity_poly.entity_id
_entity_poly.type
_entity_poly.pdbx_seq_one_letter_code
_entity_poly.pdbx_strand_id
1 'polypeptide(L)'
;MSKPILFVLSVCLGLTLSSRLLAENPLISLSIGNHRLDAEIAHTYDTRAKGLMNRATIPENQGMLFVFPKIDFYSMWMLNTVIPLSVAFIDVQGIILNIETMQPLTTVAHGSLKPAKYALEMNSSWFSNHNIKAGQSVIGLDKVPDAID
;
A
#
# COMPACT_ATOMS: atom_id res chain seq x y z
N MET A 1 -22.22 -42.76 -59.62
CA MET A 1 -21.89 -43.14 -58.25
C MET A 1 -21.16 -41.92 -57.61
N SER A 2 -21.89 -41.05 -57.00
CA SER A 2 -21.37 -39.82 -56.34
C SER A 2 -21.07 -40.09 -54.86
N LYS A 3 -19.85 -39.81 -54.43
CA LYS A 3 -19.38 -39.93 -53.02
C LYS A 3 -19.82 -38.72 -52.25
N PRO A 4 -20.33 -38.83 -51.02
CA PRO A 4 -20.60 -37.66 -50.20
C PRO A 4 -19.32 -37.12 -49.55
N ILE A 5 -19.13 -35.80 -49.61
CA ILE A 5 -18.06 -35.04 -48.92
C ILE A 5 -18.53 -34.80 -47.50
N LEU A 6 -17.82 -35.39 -46.54
CA LEU A 6 -18.07 -35.19 -45.11
C LEU A 6 -17.40 -33.86 -44.65
N PHE A 7 -18.21 -32.86 -44.36
CA PHE A 7 -17.75 -31.59 -43.75
C PHE A 7 -17.54 -31.79 -42.25
N VAL A 8 -16.28 -31.84 -41.80
CA VAL A 8 -15.95 -31.84 -40.38
C VAL A 8 -15.92 -30.38 -39.89
N LEU A 9 -16.96 -30.01 -39.15
CA LEU A 9 -17.04 -28.70 -38.50
C LEU A 9 -16.19 -28.74 -37.22
N SER A 10 -14.98 -28.17 -37.28
CA SER A 10 -14.10 -28.01 -36.13
C SER A 10 -14.59 -26.83 -35.28
N VAL A 11 -15.25 -27.14 -34.15
CA VAL A 11 -15.63 -26.13 -33.16
C VAL A 11 -14.42 -25.83 -32.30
N CYS A 12 -13.70 -24.72 -32.57
CA CYS A 12 -12.70 -24.18 -31.70
C CYS A 12 -13.39 -23.51 -30.49
N LEU A 13 -13.46 -24.25 -29.39
CA LEU A 13 -13.89 -23.71 -28.10
C LEU A 13 -12.78 -22.81 -27.56
N GLY A 14 -12.88 -21.51 -27.82
CA GLY A 14 -11.97 -20.51 -27.28
C GLY A 14 -12.17 -20.37 -25.76
N LEU A 15 -11.25 -20.93 -24.97
CA LEU A 15 -11.13 -20.60 -23.55
C LEU A 15 -10.67 -19.15 -23.44
N THR A 16 -11.60 -18.22 -23.20
CA THR A 16 -11.26 -16.89 -22.74
C THR A 16 -10.80 -17.00 -21.29
N LEU A 17 -9.48 -17.03 -21.06
CA LEU A 17 -8.92 -16.76 -19.75
C LEU A 17 -9.28 -15.31 -19.39
N SER A 18 -10.34 -15.14 -18.62
CA SER A 18 -10.58 -13.88 -17.91
C SER A 18 -9.50 -13.74 -16.84
N SER A 19 -8.40 -13.09 -17.18
CA SER A 19 -7.46 -12.58 -16.19
C SER A 19 -8.24 -11.59 -15.34
N ARG A 20 -8.59 -12.01 -14.11
CA ARG A 20 -9.03 -11.07 -13.07
C ARG A 20 -7.87 -10.13 -12.84
N LEU A 21 -7.94 -8.95 -13.43
CA LEU A 21 -7.13 -7.82 -13.02
C LEU A 21 -7.45 -7.61 -11.54
N LEU A 22 -6.52 -7.98 -10.66
CA LEU A 22 -6.62 -7.59 -9.26
C LEU A 22 -6.63 -6.06 -9.31
N ALA A 23 -7.70 -5.43 -8.84
CA ALA A 23 -7.78 -4.00 -8.76
C ALA A 23 -6.62 -3.54 -7.86
N GLU A 24 -5.59 -2.97 -8.48
CA GLU A 24 -4.52 -2.33 -7.73
C GLU A 24 -5.12 -1.15 -6.96
N ASN A 25 -4.69 -0.95 -5.72
CA ASN A 25 -5.09 0.21 -4.96
C ASN A 25 -4.69 1.47 -5.74
N PRO A 26 -5.51 2.54 -5.72
CA PRO A 26 -5.15 3.77 -6.40
C PRO A 26 -3.82 4.31 -5.87
N LEU A 27 -2.95 4.75 -6.78
CA LEU A 27 -1.67 5.37 -6.45
C LEU A 27 -1.85 6.88 -6.30
N ILE A 28 -1.17 7.44 -5.30
CA ILE A 28 -1.05 8.88 -5.09
C ILE A 28 0.41 9.29 -5.02
N SER A 29 0.76 10.39 -5.68
CA SER A 29 2.09 10.98 -5.56
C SER A 29 2.16 11.90 -4.36
N LEU A 30 3.08 11.62 -3.46
CA LEU A 30 3.38 12.40 -2.26
C LEU A 30 4.81 12.94 -2.33
N SER A 31 5.12 13.93 -1.49
CA SER A 31 6.48 14.39 -1.29
C SER A 31 6.78 14.74 0.16
N ILE A 32 8.04 14.52 0.57
CA ILE A 32 8.56 14.89 1.87
C ILE A 32 9.88 15.63 1.63
N GLY A 33 9.90 16.93 1.93
CA GLY A 33 11.00 17.77 1.47
C GLY A 33 11.13 17.73 -0.06
N ASN A 34 12.32 17.40 -0.56
CA ASN A 34 12.60 17.29 -2.01
C ASN A 34 12.41 15.87 -2.57
N HIS A 35 11.95 14.92 -1.76
CA HIS A 35 11.83 13.51 -2.14
C HIS A 35 10.40 13.18 -2.51
N ARG A 36 10.22 12.68 -3.76
CA ARG A 36 8.93 12.18 -4.26
C ARG A 36 8.81 10.68 -4.01
N LEU A 37 7.60 10.27 -3.74
CA LEU A 37 7.21 8.87 -3.64
C LEU A 37 5.80 8.67 -4.19
N ASP A 38 5.47 7.45 -4.57
CA ASP A 38 4.12 7.05 -4.93
C ASP A 38 3.61 6.07 -3.86
N ALA A 39 2.41 6.28 -3.37
CA ALA A 39 1.82 5.42 -2.36
C ALA A 39 0.50 4.82 -2.85
N GLU A 40 0.32 3.52 -2.65
CA GLU A 40 -1.01 2.91 -2.73
C GLU A 40 -1.84 3.40 -1.56
N ILE A 41 -3.15 3.58 -1.76
CA ILE A 41 -4.03 4.08 -0.71
C ILE A 41 -4.79 2.92 -0.07
N ALA A 42 -4.59 2.71 1.23
CA ALA A 42 -5.35 1.80 2.05
C ALA A 42 -6.36 2.60 2.90
N HIS A 43 -7.58 2.82 2.39
CA HIS A 43 -8.60 3.66 3.03
C HIS A 43 -9.88 2.92 3.42
N THR A 44 -10.06 1.66 3.01
CA THR A 44 -11.15 0.81 3.47
C THR A 44 -10.67 -0.12 4.59
N TYR A 45 -11.60 -0.67 5.38
CA TYR A 45 -11.25 -1.66 6.39
C TYR A 45 -10.41 -2.82 5.81
N ASP A 46 -10.84 -3.40 4.68
CA ASP A 46 -10.16 -4.54 4.06
C ASP A 46 -8.76 -4.18 3.54
N THR A 47 -8.60 -3.01 2.90
CA THR A 47 -7.29 -2.58 2.39
C THR A 47 -6.33 -2.25 3.52
N ARG A 48 -6.79 -1.63 4.61
CA ARG A 48 -5.98 -1.41 5.81
C ARG A 48 -5.59 -2.72 6.49
N ALA A 49 -6.53 -3.67 6.63
CA ALA A 49 -6.26 -4.97 7.24
C ALA A 49 -5.26 -5.81 6.44
N LYS A 50 -5.33 -5.74 5.11
CA LYS A 50 -4.40 -6.45 4.22
C LYS A 50 -3.02 -5.80 4.17
N GLY A 51 -2.94 -4.47 4.06
CA GLY A 51 -1.69 -3.75 3.91
C GLY A 51 -0.78 -4.35 2.83
N LEU A 52 0.50 -4.47 3.12
CA LEU A 52 1.54 -5.04 2.25
C LEU A 52 1.77 -6.55 2.47
N MET A 53 0.85 -7.25 3.12
CA MET A 53 0.94 -8.70 3.35
C MET A 53 1.13 -9.48 2.05
N ASN A 54 1.93 -10.55 2.12
CA ASN A 54 2.19 -11.53 1.06
C ASN A 54 2.82 -10.93 -0.21
N ARG A 55 3.42 -9.76 -0.15
CA ARG A 55 4.22 -9.19 -1.24
C ARG A 55 5.68 -9.56 -1.07
N ALA A 56 6.34 -9.93 -2.15
CA ALA A 56 7.77 -10.24 -2.15
C ALA A 56 8.64 -8.97 -2.13
N THR A 57 8.20 -7.92 -2.81
CA THR A 57 8.92 -6.64 -2.93
C THR A 57 7.95 -5.48 -3.16
N ILE A 58 8.42 -4.27 -2.91
CA ILE A 58 7.84 -3.02 -3.42
C ILE A 58 8.95 -2.20 -4.09
N PRO A 59 8.65 -1.40 -5.13
CA PRO A 59 9.61 -0.51 -5.75
C PRO A 59 10.23 0.46 -4.75
N GLU A 60 11.44 0.94 -5.03
CA GLU A 60 12.22 1.75 -4.07
C GLU A 60 11.47 2.99 -3.57
N ASN A 61 10.86 3.74 -4.47
CA ASN A 61 10.12 4.97 -4.15
C ASN A 61 8.60 4.76 -4.11
N GLN A 62 8.16 3.54 -3.81
CA GLN A 62 6.76 3.23 -3.59
C GLN A 62 6.52 2.74 -2.17
N GLY A 63 5.29 2.97 -1.71
CA GLY A 63 4.84 2.55 -0.39
C GLY A 63 3.34 2.40 -0.31
N MET A 64 2.82 2.39 0.91
CA MET A 64 1.38 2.35 1.16
C MET A 64 1.00 3.39 2.21
N LEU A 65 0.02 4.21 1.88
CA LEU A 65 -0.58 5.20 2.77
C LEU A 65 -1.87 4.63 3.36
N PHE A 66 -1.87 4.41 4.65
CA PHE A 66 -3.05 4.04 5.43
C PHE A 66 -3.79 5.29 5.84
N VAL A 67 -5.09 5.34 5.57
CA VAL A 67 -5.98 6.42 5.96
C VAL A 67 -6.89 5.91 7.06
N PHE A 68 -6.74 6.46 8.26
CA PHE A 68 -7.54 6.03 9.41
C PHE A 68 -8.88 6.79 9.48
N PRO A 69 -9.97 6.15 9.95
CA PRO A 69 -11.29 6.80 10.00
C PRO A 69 -11.32 7.97 10.99
N LYS A 70 -10.62 7.85 12.11
CA LYS A 70 -10.55 8.84 13.19
C LYS A 70 -9.12 9.28 13.44
N ILE A 71 -8.95 10.40 14.12
CA ILE A 71 -7.68 10.83 14.70
C ILE A 71 -7.56 10.13 16.05
N ASP A 72 -6.61 9.16 16.16
CA ASP A 72 -6.43 8.35 17.36
C ASP A 72 -5.01 7.76 17.39
N PHE A 73 -4.68 7.04 18.48
CA PHE A 73 -3.45 6.26 18.54
C PHE A 73 -3.61 4.98 17.74
N TYR A 74 -2.69 4.72 16.82
CA TYR A 74 -2.67 3.53 15.98
C TYR A 74 -1.37 2.77 16.12
N SER A 75 -1.45 1.47 15.86
CA SER A 75 -0.28 0.60 15.81
C SER A 75 -0.28 -0.23 14.53
N MET A 76 0.93 -0.47 13.99
CA MET A 76 1.18 -1.31 12.85
C MET A 76 1.96 -2.55 13.27
N TRP A 77 1.84 -3.62 12.53
CA TRP A 77 2.52 -4.90 12.74
C TRP A 77 2.94 -5.52 11.41
N MET A 78 3.78 -6.54 11.47
CA MET A 78 4.34 -7.21 10.29
C MET A 78 3.79 -8.61 10.08
N LEU A 79 2.54 -8.90 10.52
CA LEU A 79 1.90 -10.18 10.28
C LEU A 79 1.84 -10.47 8.77
N ASN A 80 2.30 -11.66 8.34
CA ASN A 80 2.35 -12.08 6.94
C ASN A 80 3.08 -11.10 5.98
N THR A 81 3.93 -10.22 6.51
CA THR A 81 4.67 -9.23 5.73
C THR A 81 6.16 -9.58 5.74
N VAL A 82 6.67 -10.02 4.58
CA VAL A 82 8.05 -10.50 4.42
C VAL A 82 9.02 -9.39 4.02
N ILE A 83 8.51 -8.25 3.55
CA ILE A 83 9.31 -7.08 3.16
C ILE A 83 9.73 -6.34 4.44
N PRO A 84 11.03 -6.04 4.66
CA PRO A 84 11.43 -5.12 5.72
C PRO A 84 10.87 -3.73 5.46
N LEU A 85 10.13 -3.17 6.41
CA LEU A 85 9.45 -1.89 6.27
C LEU A 85 9.84 -0.91 7.38
N SER A 86 9.61 0.36 7.12
CA SER A 86 9.49 1.39 8.14
C SER A 86 8.18 2.14 7.95
N VAL A 87 7.58 2.60 9.06
CA VAL A 87 6.33 3.32 9.07
C VAL A 87 6.52 4.72 9.67
N ALA A 88 6.02 5.73 8.98
CA ALA A 88 5.87 7.08 9.50
C ALA A 88 4.41 7.30 9.90
N PHE A 89 4.14 7.61 11.17
CA PHE A 89 2.83 8.07 11.61
C PHE A 89 2.71 9.56 11.38
N ILE A 90 1.55 10.00 10.87
CA ILE A 90 1.34 11.35 10.37
C ILE A 90 0.04 11.89 10.95
N ASP A 91 0.07 13.12 11.43
CA ASP A 91 -1.12 13.78 11.96
C ASP A 91 -2.05 14.32 10.86
N VAL A 92 -3.16 14.91 11.25
CA VAL A 92 -4.16 15.46 10.32
C VAL A 92 -3.64 16.69 9.55
N GLN A 93 -2.61 17.36 10.04
CA GLN A 93 -1.92 18.46 9.35
C GLN A 93 -0.83 17.98 8.37
N GLY A 94 -0.60 16.68 8.31
CA GLY A 94 0.44 16.09 7.44
C GLY A 94 1.84 16.09 8.07
N ILE A 95 1.96 16.32 9.37
CA ILE A 95 3.26 16.32 10.07
C ILE A 95 3.60 14.91 10.53
N ILE A 96 4.82 14.47 10.25
CA ILE A 96 5.35 13.20 10.74
C ILE A 96 5.52 13.26 12.26
N LEU A 97 4.86 12.37 12.97
CA LEU A 97 4.88 12.28 14.43
C LEU A 97 6.09 11.49 14.93
N ASN A 98 6.28 10.30 14.37
CA ASN A 98 7.41 9.40 14.60
C ASN A 98 7.57 8.44 13.44
N ILE A 99 8.75 7.82 13.36
CA ILE A 99 9.09 6.79 12.36
C ILE A 99 9.62 5.57 13.10
N GLU A 100 9.08 4.39 12.79
CA GLU A 100 9.45 3.11 13.37
C GLU A 100 9.99 2.17 12.28
N THR A 101 11.05 1.42 12.59
CA THR A 101 11.53 0.33 11.72
C THR A 101 10.90 -0.98 12.18
N MET A 102 10.33 -1.73 11.24
CA MET A 102 9.56 -2.93 11.53
C MET A 102 10.25 -4.16 10.95
N GLN A 103 10.41 -5.19 11.77
CA GLN A 103 11.02 -6.47 11.36
C GLN A 103 9.98 -7.38 10.69
N PRO A 104 10.33 -8.03 9.56
CA PRO A 104 9.43 -8.96 8.86
C PRO A 104 8.88 -10.05 9.78
N LEU A 105 7.63 -10.45 9.51
CA LEU A 105 6.96 -11.60 10.13
C LEU A 105 6.81 -11.50 11.66
N THR A 106 6.88 -10.30 12.23
CA THR A 106 6.65 -10.09 13.66
C THR A 106 5.25 -9.53 13.91
N THR A 107 4.73 -9.80 15.11
CA THR A 107 3.46 -9.23 15.60
C THR A 107 3.69 -8.18 16.67
N VAL A 108 4.94 -7.71 16.81
CA VAL A 108 5.26 -6.58 17.69
C VAL A 108 4.52 -5.35 17.19
N ALA A 109 3.80 -4.69 18.09
CA ALA A 109 3.08 -3.47 17.77
C ALA A 109 4.03 -2.27 17.74
N HIS A 110 4.02 -1.53 16.64
CA HIS A 110 4.73 -0.27 16.46
C HIS A 110 3.72 0.86 16.48
N GLY A 111 3.75 1.70 17.50
CA GLY A 111 2.70 2.68 17.78
C GLY A 111 3.02 4.10 17.38
N SER A 112 1.98 4.88 17.10
CA SER A 112 2.08 6.33 17.01
C SER A 112 2.31 6.93 18.40
N LEU A 113 3.22 7.92 18.51
CA LEU A 113 3.49 8.60 19.78
C LEU A 113 2.45 9.68 20.12
N LYS A 114 1.62 10.06 19.15
CA LYS A 114 0.52 11.02 19.26
C LYS A 114 -0.64 10.55 18.38
N PRO A 115 -1.85 11.10 18.52
CA PRO A 115 -2.96 10.79 17.65
C PRO A 115 -2.61 11.04 16.17
N ALA A 116 -2.73 10.02 15.34
CA ALA A 116 -2.43 10.03 13.92
C ALA A 116 -3.70 9.98 13.07
N LYS A 117 -3.65 10.53 11.87
CA LYS A 117 -4.68 10.38 10.83
C LYS A 117 -4.22 9.44 9.73
N TYR A 118 -2.90 9.32 9.53
CA TYR A 118 -2.31 8.52 8.48
C TYR A 118 -1.09 7.73 9.00
N ALA A 119 -0.77 6.65 8.29
CA ALA A 119 0.53 5.98 8.41
C ALA A 119 1.07 5.71 7.01
N LEU A 120 2.35 5.97 6.78
CA LEU A 120 3.03 5.74 5.50
C LEU A 120 4.08 4.66 5.68
N GLU A 121 3.87 3.49 5.07
CA GLU A 121 4.85 2.41 5.00
C GLU A 121 5.71 2.52 3.75
N MET A 122 7.02 2.41 3.94
CA MET A 122 8.05 2.42 2.89
C MET A 122 9.06 1.30 3.15
N ASN A 123 9.91 0.97 2.15
CA ASN A 123 11.07 0.13 2.39
C ASN A 123 11.86 0.59 3.62
N SER A 124 12.38 -0.34 4.43
CA SER A 124 12.90 -0.08 5.79
C SER A 124 13.94 1.03 5.90
N SER A 125 14.76 1.25 4.89
CA SER A 125 15.79 2.30 4.88
C SER A 125 15.36 3.58 4.17
N TRP A 126 14.16 3.65 3.63
CA TRP A 126 13.78 4.77 2.76
C TRP A 126 13.84 6.13 3.48
N PHE A 127 13.22 6.23 4.65
CA PHE A 127 13.23 7.49 5.42
C PHE A 127 14.64 7.89 5.85
N SER A 128 15.44 6.95 6.34
CA SER A 128 16.81 7.24 6.79
C SER A 128 17.74 7.64 5.64
N ASN A 129 17.64 6.96 4.48
CA ASN A 129 18.44 7.29 3.30
C ASN A 129 18.15 8.69 2.74
N HIS A 130 16.94 9.20 2.97
CA HIS A 130 16.52 10.52 2.56
C HIS A 130 16.58 11.58 3.69
N ASN A 131 17.16 11.22 4.84
CA ASN A 131 17.25 12.10 6.04
C ASN A 131 15.89 12.62 6.50
N ILE A 132 14.81 11.85 6.30
CA ILE A 132 13.47 12.21 6.72
C ILE A 132 13.30 11.88 8.22
N LYS A 133 12.71 12.83 8.96
CA LYS A 133 12.55 12.76 10.41
C LYS A 133 11.18 13.25 10.84
N ALA A 134 10.81 12.94 12.09
CA ALA A 134 9.65 13.53 12.73
C ALA A 134 9.71 15.08 12.68
N GLY A 135 8.56 15.70 12.53
CA GLY A 135 8.38 17.14 12.37
C GLY A 135 8.38 17.63 10.93
N GLN A 136 8.77 16.80 9.94
CA GLN A 136 8.67 17.15 8.52
C GLN A 136 7.25 16.95 8.00
N SER A 137 6.89 17.71 6.95
CA SER A 137 5.56 17.66 6.34
C SER A 137 5.53 16.71 5.16
N VAL A 138 4.44 15.95 5.07
CA VAL A 138 4.04 15.15 3.90
C VAL A 138 3.08 15.98 3.07
N ILE A 139 3.42 16.24 1.82
CA ILE A 139 2.65 17.05 0.87
C ILE A 139 1.88 16.13 -0.08
N GLY A 140 0.66 16.52 -0.45
CA GLY A 140 -0.21 15.80 -1.38
C GLY A 140 -1.34 15.01 -0.69
N LEU A 141 -1.46 15.10 0.63
CA LEU A 141 -2.51 14.46 1.42
C LEU A 141 -3.91 15.06 1.17
N ASP A 142 -3.99 16.25 0.61
CA ASP A 142 -5.24 16.92 0.23
C ASP A 142 -6.01 16.18 -0.87
N LYS A 143 -5.36 15.27 -1.59
CA LYS A 143 -5.94 14.45 -2.67
C LYS A 143 -6.34 13.05 -2.20
N VAL A 144 -6.10 12.74 -0.95
CA VAL A 144 -6.37 11.40 -0.38
C VAL A 144 -7.86 11.29 -0.05
N PRO A 145 -8.54 10.18 -0.45
CA PRO A 145 -9.93 9.95 -0.07
C PRO A 145 -10.06 9.75 1.44
N ASP A 146 -11.23 10.07 1.96
CA ASP A 146 -11.57 9.73 3.34
C ASP A 146 -11.59 8.22 3.55
N ALA A 147 -11.35 7.81 4.79
CA ALA A 147 -11.46 6.40 5.16
C ALA A 147 -12.92 5.95 5.11
N ILE A 148 -13.10 4.70 4.65
CA ILE A 148 -14.39 4.00 4.61
C ILE A 148 -14.27 2.78 5.54
N ASP A 149 -15.24 2.63 6.43
CA ASP A 149 -15.40 1.47 7.35
C ASP A 149 -16.51 0.55 6.88
#